data_2c2c246af3e1f4eef8f8ebfa9bce1262
#
_entry.id   2c2c246af3e1f4eef8f8ebfa9bce1262
#
_cell.length_a   1.000
_cell.length_b   1.000
_cell.length_c   1.000
_cell.angle_alpha   90.00
_cell.angle_beta   90.00
_cell.angle_gamma   90.00
#
_symmetry.space_group_name_H-M   'P 1'
#
loop_
_entity.id
_entity.type
_entity.pdbx_description
1 polymer ?
#
loop_
_entity_poly.entity_id
_entity_poly.type
_entity_poly.pdbx_seq_one_letter_code
_entity_poly.pdbx_strand_id
1 'polypeptide(L)'
;MKKLLLGILGLGLLLAGCQEPVEPVVQKAAGPKLVSCDPTDGTQGLTGSELTVKMTFDQNIKCPSDKQALISIDGGASIGNVNAYMTDLTIKVFGLEGGGSYVLTVPAGAVQGYRPNQEGSEEVKFTFSMKKVEPYVPSDLDPVKTLVNPKASKEARNVYSFLLEQSGKKTLSGVQSSHSHKNDFIDAVYQHTGKHPALAGYDFLFLQFSPTPAGWSWVQNYNDISAPKEQWAANGLVNYMWHWNVPNSKADWDNGVNNYNFDGYNFYCDKTSFDIREALMEGTWQHDFIMKDIEEVAGYLQLLEDENIPVIWRPLHEAAGNYNLYGPNGAWFWWGRHGAEPCKQLWKLLYDQLVNVYGLDNLIWVWTVDVTAGAEDQYLDWYPGDEYVDIVGVDIYAPDTEAKTRQYQALVDMTKGKKLVTVSECGNIPDPSKCMAAGNKWSWFMVWPNADSNGNILLTPSDNNFNLNTYAYWKQVMSDPYVINREDMPSLK
;
A
#
# COMPACT_ATOMS: atom_id res chain seq x y z
N MET A 1 114.31 23.71 9.02
CA MET A 1 115.05 23.23 10.20
C MET A 1 114.37 21.98 10.71
N LYS A 2 114.90 20.79 10.42
CA LYS A 2 115.42 19.82 11.40
C LYS A 2 114.38 19.51 12.55
N LYS A 3 113.90 18.26 12.77
CA LYS A 3 114.54 16.94 13.03
C LYS A 3 113.48 15.87 12.95
N LEU A 4 113.52 14.80 12.29
CA LEU A 4 114.01 13.46 12.55
C LEU A 4 113.90 12.92 14.00
N LEU A 5 113.15 11.83 14.19
CA LEU A 5 113.49 10.64 14.97
C LEU A 5 112.38 9.57 14.79
N LEU A 6 112.71 8.59 14.29
CA LEU A 6 112.86 7.10 14.44
C LEU A 6 112.16 6.51 15.65
N GLY A 7 111.37 5.46 15.42
CA GLY A 7 111.48 4.27 16.20
C GLY A 7 110.27 3.50 16.63
N ILE A 8 110.30 2.28 16.26
CA ILE A 8 109.88 1.04 16.91
C ILE A 8 108.59 0.38 16.36
N LEU A 9 108.82 -0.73 15.67
CA LEU A 9 107.85 -1.79 15.33
C LEU A 9 107.17 -2.39 16.62
N GLY A 10 105.92 -2.47 16.60
CA GLY A 10 105.09 -3.31 17.48
C GLY A 10 104.13 -4.17 16.64
N LEU A 11 104.47 -5.47 16.54
CA LEU A 11 103.64 -6.49 15.89
C LEU A 11 102.39 -6.81 16.74
N GLY A 12 101.27 -6.23 16.38
CA GLY A 12 99.97 -6.59 16.99
C GLY A 12 99.19 -7.50 16.08
N LEU A 13 98.94 -8.72 16.53
CA LEU A 13 98.00 -9.65 15.90
C LEU A 13 96.60 -9.03 15.84
N LEU A 14 96.12 -8.73 14.66
CA LEU A 14 94.68 -8.43 14.42
C LEU A 14 93.92 -9.74 14.34
N LEU A 15 93.18 -10.06 15.40
CA LEU A 15 92.07 -11.01 15.35
C LEU A 15 90.91 -10.31 14.54
N ALA A 16 90.77 -10.72 13.25
CA ALA A 16 89.58 -10.37 12.48
C ALA A 16 88.39 -11.15 12.98
N GLY A 17 87.61 -10.49 13.84
CA GLY A 17 86.24 -10.92 14.14
C GLY A 17 85.38 -10.75 12.90
N CYS A 18 84.84 -11.83 12.31
CA CYS A 18 83.79 -11.80 11.34
C CYS A 18 82.52 -11.24 12.04
N GLN A 19 82.24 -9.97 11.81
CA GLN A 19 80.89 -9.46 12.05
C GLN A 19 80.05 -10.01 10.91
N GLU A 20 79.04 -10.83 11.22
CA GLU A 20 77.96 -11.18 10.27
C GLU A 20 77.30 -9.87 9.80
N PRO A 21 77.01 -9.76 8.50
CA PRO A 21 76.32 -8.57 8.00
C PRO A 21 74.92 -8.51 8.69
N VAL A 22 74.70 -7.45 9.45
CA VAL A 22 73.38 -7.14 9.95
C VAL A 22 72.47 -6.84 8.74
N GLU A 23 71.57 -7.77 8.38
CA GLU A 23 70.59 -7.51 7.34
C GLU A 23 69.81 -6.22 7.70
N PRO A 24 69.59 -5.32 6.78
CA PRO A 24 68.83 -4.09 7.05
C PRO A 24 67.44 -4.50 7.42
N VAL A 25 66.97 -4.09 8.58
CA VAL A 25 65.55 -4.22 9.00
C VAL A 25 64.73 -3.42 7.98
N VAL A 26 64.16 -4.11 7.00
CA VAL A 26 63.23 -3.50 6.05
C VAL A 26 61.95 -3.18 6.79
N GLN A 27 61.74 -1.92 7.12
CA GLN A 27 60.53 -1.47 7.74
C GLN A 27 59.34 -1.70 6.77
N LYS A 28 58.37 -2.56 7.15
CA LYS A 28 57.21 -2.84 6.31
C LYS A 28 56.34 -1.58 6.18
N ALA A 29 55.81 -1.35 4.99
CA ALA A 29 54.82 -0.31 4.79
C ALA A 29 53.49 -0.65 5.55
N ALA A 30 52.81 0.36 6.01
CA ALA A 30 51.54 0.17 6.71
C ALA A 30 50.48 -0.55 5.84
N GLY A 31 49.73 -1.46 6.44
CA GLY A 31 48.66 -2.20 5.79
C GLY A 31 47.41 -1.36 5.45
N PRO A 32 46.47 -1.93 4.72
CA PRO A 32 45.18 -1.28 4.43
C PRO A 32 44.41 -1.00 5.73
N LYS A 33 43.86 0.21 5.84
CA LYS A 33 43.04 0.62 6.98
C LYS A 33 41.60 0.72 6.57
N LEU A 34 40.70 0.20 7.40
CA LEU A 34 39.25 0.34 7.21
C LEU A 34 38.85 1.82 7.34
N VAL A 35 38.08 2.32 6.40
CA VAL A 35 37.52 3.70 6.36
C VAL A 35 36.05 3.69 6.73
N SER A 36 35.26 2.77 6.17
CA SER A 36 33.81 2.70 6.41
C SER A 36 33.27 1.30 6.17
N CYS A 37 32.10 1.04 6.77
CA CYS A 37 31.27 -0.12 6.49
C CYS A 37 29.86 0.34 6.06
N ASP A 38 29.26 -0.46 5.16
CA ASP A 38 27.85 -0.35 4.78
C ASP A 38 27.23 -1.75 4.83
N PRO A 39 26.21 -1.98 5.71
CA PRO A 39 25.70 -1.06 6.76
C PRO A 39 26.81 -0.63 7.74
N THR A 40 26.57 0.43 8.51
CA THR A 40 27.53 0.87 9.54
C THR A 40 27.68 -0.15 10.67
N ASP A 41 28.85 -0.22 11.28
CA ASP A 41 29.08 -1.10 12.44
C ASP A 41 28.10 -0.74 13.58
N GLY A 42 27.54 -1.76 14.22
CA GLY A 42 26.52 -1.61 15.27
C GLY A 42 25.09 -1.39 14.77
N THR A 43 24.83 -1.47 13.46
CA THR A 43 23.46 -1.34 12.91
C THR A 43 22.54 -2.37 13.53
N GLN A 44 21.36 -1.90 13.98
CA GLN A 44 20.34 -2.72 14.61
C GLN A 44 19.07 -2.81 13.76
N GLY A 45 18.32 -3.90 13.94
CA GLY A 45 16.99 -4.04 13.35
C GLY A 45 16.96 -4.30 11.85
N LEU A 46 18.03 -4.85 11.30
CA LEU A 46 18.06 -5.28 9.90
C LEU A 46 17.02 -6.36 9.62
N THR A 47 16.54 -6.44 8.39
CA THR A 47 15.52 -7.42 7.95
C THR A 47 16.06 -8.33 6.85
N GLY A 48 15.44 -9.49 6.68
CA GLY A 48 15.85 -10.49 5.70
C GLY A 48 16.70 -11.61 6.30
N SER A 49 16.98 -12.64 5.49
CA SER A 49 17.79 -13.81 5.88
C SER A 49 19.21 -13.77 5.32
N GLU A 50 19.54 -12.71 4.58
CA GLU A 50 20.87 -12.45 4.01
C GLU A 50 21.25 -10.98 4.14
N LEU A 51 22.56 -10.71 4.17
CA LEU A 51 23.12 -9.37 4.24
C LEU A 51 24.37 -9.29 3.39
N THR A 52 24.53 -8.20 2.66
CA THR A 52 25.79 -7.86 2.01
C THR A 52 26.48 -6.76 2.80
N VAL A 53 27.66 -7.07 3.34
CA VAL A 53 28.49 -6.11 4.06
C VAL A 53 29.58 -5.61 3.12
N LYS A 54 29.66 -4.31 2.95
CA LYS A 54 30.70 -3.63 2.16
C LYS A 54 31.64 -2.89 3.10
N MET A 55 32.91 -3.22 3.07
CA MET A 55 33.99 -2.58 3.83
C MET A 55 34.92 -1.83 2.89
N THR A 56 35.03 -0.51 3.06
CA THR A 56 35.89 0.32 2.20
C THR A 56 37.20 0.66 2.94
N PHE A 57 38.34 0.44 2.26
CA PHE A 57 39.67 0.67 2.79
C PHE A 57 40.34 1.92 2.14
N ASP A 58 41.38 2.43 2.79
CA ASP A 58 42.12 3.65 2.39
C ASP A 58 42.99 3.48 1.15
N GLN A 59 43.09 2.28 0.62
CA GLN A 59 43.90 1.93 -0.54
C GLN A 59 43.32 0.73 -1.28
N ASN A 60 43.84 0.47 -2.52
CA ASN A 60 43.45 -0.72 -3.27
C ASN A 60 43.89 -2.00 -2.53
N ILE A 61 42.99 -2.98 -2.48
CA ILE A 61 43.12 -4.20 -1.69
C ILE A 61 42.98 -5.47 -2.55
N LYS A 62 43.48 -6.56 -1.99
CA LYS A 62 43.19 -7.94 -2.37
C LYS A 62 42.89 -8.76 -1.11
N CYS A 63 42.07 -9.81 -1.26
CA CYS A 63 41.81 -10.82 -0.25
C CYS A 63 42.03 -12.19 -0.91
N PRO A 64 43.22 -12.82 -0.75
CA PRO A 64 43.50 -14.12 -1.35
C PRO A 64 42.56 -15.22 -0.85
N SER A 65 42.35 -16.27 -1.65
CA SER A 65 41.34 -17.31 -1.35
C SER A 65 41.57 -18.03 -0.01
N ASP A 66 42.86 -18.27 0.33
CA ASP A 66 43.26 -18.84 1.62
C ASP A 66 42.94 -17.91 2.79
N LYS A 67 42.89 -16.61 2.56
CA LYS A 67 42.53 -15.59 3.53
C LYS A 67 41.01 -15.37 3.62
N GLN A 68 40.32 -15.45 2.48
CA GLN A 68 38.84 -15.41 2.47
C GLN A 68 38.25 -16.53 3.33
N ALA A 69 38.84 -17.73 3.30
CA ALA A 69 38.43 -18.87 4.09
C ALA A 69 38.55 -18.68 5.64
N LEU A 70 39.29 -17.65 6.06
CA LEU A 70 39.45 -17.32 7.49
C LEU A 70 38.46 -16.30 8.00
N ILE A 71 37.69 -15.65 7.09
CA ILE A 71 36.60 -14.74 7.46
C ILE A 71 35.49 -15.56 8.08
N SER A 72 34.99 -15.12 9.21
CA SER A 72 33.99 -15.87 9.99
C SER A 72 32.86 -14.99 10.46
N ILE A 73 31.73 -15.61 10.71
CA ILE A 73 30.58 -15.00 11.38
C ILE A 73 30.08 -15.95 12.44
N ASP A 74 29.59 -15.40 13.55
CA ASP A 74 28.98 -16.18 14.65
C ASP A 74 27.46 -16.34 14.48
N GLY A 75 26.79 -16.83 15.52
CA GLY A 75 25.33 -16.88 15.60
C GLY A 75 24.66 -17.89 14.67
N GLY A 76 25.41 -18.86 14.10
CA GLY A 76 24.85 -19.87 13.20
C GLY A 76 24.71 -19.41 11.74
N ALA A 77 25.05 -18.17 11.44
CA ALA A 77 25.11 -17.64 10.07
C ALA A 77 26.33 -18.19 9.28
N SER A 78 26.32 -18.05 7.99
CA SER A 78 27.38 -18.52 7.10
C SER A 78 27.90 -17.43 6.17
N ILE A 79 29.21 -17.51 5.84
CA ILE A 79 29.82 -16.63 4.84
C ILE A 79 29.58 -17.23 3.45
N GLY A 80 29.08 -16.40 2.56
CA GLY A 80 28.94 -16.73 1.14
C GLY A 80 30.08 -16.19 0.28
N ASN A 81 29.75 -15.37 -0.72
CA ASN A 81 30.75 -14.79 -1.61
C ASN A 81 31.54 -13.68 -0.90
N VAL A 82 32.86 -13.74 -1.01
CA VAL A 82 33.80 -12.68 -0.59
C VAL A 82 34.53 -12.16 -1.84
N ASN A 83 34.38 -10.87 -2.08
CA ASN A 83 35.01 -10.22 -3.25
C ASN A 83 35.77 -8.96 -2.83
N ALA A 84 37.03 -8.85 -3.28
CA ALA A 84 37.85 -7.65 -3.11
C ALA A 84 38.02 -6.97 -4.47
N TYR A 85 37.57 -5.74 -4.60
CA TYR A 85 37.68 -4.95 -5.82
C TYR A 85 38.00 -3.49 -5.51
N MET A 86 39.06 -2.99 -6.08
CA MET A 86 39.60 -1.66 -5.79
C MET A 86 39.84 -1.47 -4.29
N THR A 87 39.11 -0.58 -3.64
CA THR A 87 39.20 -0.28 -2.21
C THR A 87 38.19 -1.06 -1.37
N ASP A 88 37.26 -1.82 -2.00
CA ASP A 88 36.13 -2.44 -1.35
C ASP A 88 36.29 -3.94 -1.17
N LEU A 89 36.01 -4.42 0.05
CA LEU A 89 35.78 -5.82 0.37
C LEU A 89 34.25 -6.01 0.58
N THR A 90 33.64 -6.81 -0.27
CA THR A 90 32.22 -7.16 -0.18
C THR A 90 32.07 -8.59 0.33
N ILE A 91 31.30 -8.79 1.39
CA ILE A 91 31.07 -10.09 2.03
C ILE A 91 29.56 -10.33 2.06
N LYS A 92 29.11 -11.44 1.46
CA LYS A 92 27.72 -11.86 1.55
C LYS A 92 27.56 -12.87 2.68
N VAL A 93 26.55 -12.63 3.53
CA VAL A 93 26.22 -13.44 4.70
C VAL A 93 24.82 -14.04 4.54
N PHE A 94 24.64 -15.28 4.95
CA PHE A 94 23.38 -16.02 4.85
C PHE A 94 23.00 -16.66 6.19
N GLY A 95 21.73 -17.08 6.31
CA GLY A 95 21.23 -17.77 7.49
C GLY A 95 21.01 -16.85 8.69
N LEU A 96 20.71 -15.58 8.42
CA LEU A 96 20.38 -14.62 9.46
C LEU A 96 18.98 -14.87 9.98
N GLU A 97 18.81 -14.93 11.30
CA GLU A 97 17.53 -15.17 11.98
C GLU A 97 17.02 -13.89 12.65
N GLY A 98 15.71 -13.70 12.65
CA GLY A 98 15.07 -12.57 13.31
C GLY A 98 15.39 -12.53 14.82
N GLY A 99 15.83 -11.34 15.30
CA GLY A 99 16.28 -11.14 16.68
C GLY A 99 17.71 -11.58 16.95
N GLY A 100 18.40 -12.21 15.99
CA GLY A 100 19.81 -12.60 16.10
C GLY A 100 20.75 -11.40 16.16
N SER A 101 21.84 -11.56 16.89
CA SER A 101 22.96 -10.60 16.92
C SER A 101 24.20 -11.33 16.41
N TYR A 102 24.98 -10.67 15.55
CA TYR A 102 26.05 -11.28 14.80
C TYR A 102 27.32 -10.44 14.86
N VAL A 103 28.45 -11.14 14.85
CA VAL A 103 29.78 -10.54 14.72
C VAL A 103 30.46 -11.16 13.52
N LEU A 104 30.64 -10.37 12.46
CA LEU A 104 31.43 -10.72 11.29
C LEU A 104 32.89 -10.33 11.57
N THR A 105 33.81 -11.31 11.53
CA THR A 105 35.22 -11.11 11.80
C THR A 105 36.04 -11.28 10.53
N VAL A 106 36.79 -10.25 10.15
CA VAL A 106 37.84 -10.27 9.12
C VAL A 106 39.17 -10.29 9.87
N PRO A 107 39.90 -11.41 9.90
CA PRO A 107 41.12 -11.54 10.69
C PRO A 107 42.22 -10.58 10.22
N ALA A 108 43.14 -10.26 11.15
CA ALA A 108 44.34 -9.49 10.82
C ALA A 108 45.12 -10.16 9.66
N GLY A 109 45.51 -9.36 8.70
CA GLY A 109 46.24 -9.84 7.52
C GLY A 109 45.40 -10.51 6.44
N ALA A 110 44.08 -10.63 6.61
CA ALA A 110 43.18 -11.17 5.59
C ALA A 110 43.05 -10.23 4.40
N VAL A 111 43.04 -8.95 4.63
CA VAL A 111 43.06 -7.91 3.59
C VAL A 111 44.48 -7.40 3.39
N GLN A 112 44.94 -7.43 2.18
CA GLN A 112 46.30 -7.06 1.81
C GLN A 112 46.32 -5.95 0.75
N GLY A 113 47.32 -5.10 0.81
CA GLY A 113 47.58 -4.15 -0.26
C GLY A 113 48.41 -4.76 -1.39
N TYR A 114 48.72 -3.99 -2.39
CA TYR A 114 49.52 -4.40 -3.57
C TYR A 114 51.01 -4.03 -3.49
N ARG A 115 51.43 -3.27 -2.47
CA ARG A 115 52.85 -2.86 -2.34
C ARG A 115 53.70 -4.01 -1.81
N PRO A 116 54.96 -4.19 -2.32
CA PRO A 116 55.89 -5.16 -1.74
C PRO A 116 56.20 -4.83 -0.26
N ASN A 117 56.39 -5.84 0.54
CA ASN A 117 56.73 -5.69 1.97
C ASN A 117 55.75 -4.82 2.76
N GLN A 118 54.47 -4.93 2.45
CA GLN A 118 53.39 -4.25 3.18
C GLN A 118 52.79 -5.18 4.26
N GLU A 119 52.44 -4.61 5.38
CA GLU A 119 51.66 -5.32 6.38
C GLU A 119 50.22 -5.58 5.87
N GLY A 120 49.54 -6.59 6.43
CA GLY A 120 48.11 -6.78 6.19
C GLY A 120 47.29 -5.81 7.01
N SER A 121 45.98 -5.83 6.78
CA SER A 121 45.03 -5.07 7.60
C SER A 121 45.04 -5.51 9.08
N GLU A 122 44.62 -4.64 9.97
CA GLU A 122 44.23 -5.03 11.32
C GLU A 122 42.99 -5.94 11.27
N GLU A 123 42.69 -6.62 12.39
CA GLU A 123 41.42 -7.35 12.55
C GLU A 123 40.26 -6.36 12.50
N VAL A 124 39.20 -6.70 11.77
CA VAL A 124 37.95 -5.96 11.77
C VAL A 124 36.86 -6.84 12.35
N LYS A 125 36.16 -6.35 13.36
CA LYS A 125 34.92 -6.92 13.86
C LYS A 125 33.80 -5.98 13.49
N PHE A 126 32.83 -6.50 12.76
CA PHE A 126 31.62 -5.80 12.36
C PHE A 126 30.42 -6.42 13.04
N THR A 127 29.68 -5.63 13.80
CA THR A 127 28.57 -6.07 14.62
C THR A 127 27.24 -5.58 14.03
N PHE A 128 26.21 -6.40 14.07
CA PHE A 128 24.86 -6.01 13.67
C PHE A 128 23.83 -6.92 14.32
N SER A 129 22.54 -6.48 14.32
CA SER A 129 21.44 -7.32 14.78
C SER A 129 20.25 -7.27 13.83
N MET A 130 19.54 -8.38 13.78
CA MET A 130 18.31 -8.51 13.03
C MET A 130 17.12 -8.07 13.87
N LYS A 131 16.08 -7.54 13.20
CA LYS A 131 14.82 -7.19 13.85
C LYS A 131 14.20 -8.45 14.45
N LYS A 132 13.83 -8.38 15.73
CA LYS A 132 13.09 -9.45 16.36
C LYS A 132 11.75 -9.63 15.64
N VAL A 133 11.50 -10.82 15.14
CA VAL A 133 10.21 -11.21 14.60
C VAL A 133 9.39 -11.77 15.76
N GLU A 134 8.44 -10.99 16.24
CA GLU A 134 7.48 -11.52 17.22
C GLU A 134 6.59 -12.55 16.49
N PRO A 135 6.16 -13.62 17.16
CA PRO A 135 5.22 -14.57 16.58
C PRO A 135 3.98 -13.82 16.09
N TYR A 136 3.61 -14.04 14.82
CA TYR A 136 2.38 -13.48 14.30
C TYR A 136 1.18 -14.05 15.06
N VAL A 137 0.39 -13.16 15.65
CA VAL A 137 -0.88 -13.48 16.30
C VAL A 137 -1.97 -12.69 15.57
N PRO A 138 -2.87 -13.38 14.84
CA PRO A 138 -3.94 -12.70 14.12
C PRO A 138 -4.86 -11.98 15.11
N SER A 139 -5.31 -10.80 14.73
CA SER A 139 -6.31 -10.06 15.51
C SER A 139 -7.70 -10.67 15.31
N ASP A 140 -8.51 -10.65 16.36
CA ASP A 140 -9.93 -10.97 16.26
C ASP A 140 -10.75 -9.72 15.89
N LEU A 141 -11.80 -9.89 15.09
CA LEU A 141 -12.71 -8.81 14.76
C LEU A 141 -13.64 -8.48 15.95
N ASP A 142 -13.43 -7.30 16.52
CA ASP A 142 -14.25 -6.69 17.60
C ASP A 142 -14.44 -5.18 17.32
N PRO A 143 -15.30 -4.81 16.36
CA PRO A 143 -15.44 -3.44 15.91
C PRO A 143 -16.00 -2.51 16.99
N VAL A 144 -15.56 -1.24 16.97
CA VAL A 144 -16.17 -0.18 17.77
C VAL A 144 -17.63 -0.01 17.42
N LYS A 145 -18.44 0.36 18.42
CA LYS A 145 -19.91 0.37 18.29
C LYS A 145 -20.47 1.73 17.83
N THR A 146 -19.60 2.70 17.57
CA THR A 146 -19.99 4.07 17.20
C THR A 146 -19.31 4.49 15.91
N LEU A 147 -20.01 5.30 15.13
CA LEU A 147 -19.45 5.98 13.97
C LEU A 147 -18.42 7.04 14.40
N VAL A 148 -17.48 7.34 13.49
CA VAL A 148 -16.43 8.36 13.70
C VAL A 148 -17.02 9.78 13.76
N ASN A 149 -18.12 10.05 13.03
CA ASN A 149 -18.87 11.28 13.20
C ASN A 149 -19.77 11.19 14.46
N PRO A 150 -19.47 11.90 15.54
CA PRO A 150 -20.29 11.85 16.76
C PRO A 150 -21.70 12.42 16.57
N LYS A 151 -21.91 13.20 15.51
CA LYS A 151 -23.21 13.78 15.17
C LYS A 151 -24.00 12.94 14.18
N ALA A 152 -23.44 11.79 13.73
CA ALA A 152 -24.07 10.97 12.70
C ALA A 152 -25.58 10.85 12.89
N SER A 153 -26.33 10.87 11.78
CA SER A 153 -27.80 10.79 11.79
C SER A 153 -28.31 9.49 12.44
N LYS A 154 -29.56 9.49 12.85
CA LYS A 154 -30.18 8.29 13.42
C LYS A 154 -30.10 7.12 12.42
N GLU A 155 -30.39 7.40 11.16
CA GLU A 155 -30.43 6.42 10.08
C GLU A 155 -29.03 5.84 9.80
N ALA A 156 -27.98 6.67 9.79
CA ALA A 156 -26.60 6.21 9.67
C ALA A 156 -26.19 5.31 10.84
N ARG A 157 -26.55 5.70 12.07
CA ARG A 157 -26.32 4.84 13.25
C ARG A 157 -27.09 3.52 13.20
N ASN A 158 -28.35 3.54 12.70
CA ASN A 158 -29.13 2.33 12.54
C ASN A 158 -28.49 1.36 11.53
N VAL A 159 -28.04 1.89 10.38
CA VAL A 159 -27.32 1.08 9.38
C VAL A 159 -26.04 0.48 9.97
N TYR A 160 -25.22 1.29 10.63
CA TYR A 160 -23.98 0.80 11.22
C TYR A 160 -24.24 -0.26 12.32
N SER A 161 -25.23 -0.03 13.18
CA SER A 161 -25.63 -0.98 14.22
C SER A 161 -26.12 -2.29 13.62
N PHE A 162 -26.88 -2.25 12.52
CA PHE A 162 -27.33 -3.42 11.80
C PHE A 162 -26.14 -4.22 11.23
N LEU A 163 -25.16 -3.54 10.60
CA LEU A 163 -23.96 -4.18 10.09
C LEU A 163 -23.15 -4.86 11.21
N LEU A 164 -23.03 -4.21 12.37
CA LEU A 164 -22.42 -4.79 13.57
C LEU A 164 -23.17 -6.04 14.05
N GLU A 165 -24.50 -6.00 14.06
CA GLU A 165 -25.32 -7.14 14.48
C GLU A 165 -25.17 -8.34 13.52
N GLN A 166 -25.04 -8.11 12.22
CA GLN A 166 -24.90 -9.15 11.22
C GLN A 166 -23.48 -9.69 11.10
N SER A 167 -22.49 -8.97 11.61
CA SER A 167 -21.07 -9.35 11.53
C SER A 167 -20.83 -10.77 12.07
N GLY A 168 -20.27 -11.63 11.24
CA GLY A 168 -20.02 -13.04 11.53
C GLY A 168 -21.25 -13.96 11.50
N LYS A 169 -22.41 -13.43 11.15
CA LYS A 169 -23.64 -14.21 10.95
C LYS A 169 -24.05 -14.26 9.48
N LYS A 170 -24.00 -13.11 8.82
CA LYS A 170 -24.40 -12.97 7.41
C LYS A 170 -23.62 -11.84 6.73
N THR A 171 -23.60 -11.87 5.40
CA THR A 171 -23.07 -10.83 4.51
C THR A 171 -24.19 -10.25 3.66
N LEU A 172 -24.14 -8.97 3.32
CA LEU A 172 -25.12 -8.34 2.45
C LEU A 172 -24.72 -8.52 0.98
N SER A 173 -25.72 -8.80 0.12
CA SER A 173 -25.54 -8.76 -1.32
C SER A 173 -25.48 -7.32 -1.83
N GLY A 174 -24.60 -7.05 -2.79
CA GLY A 174 -24.45 -5.73 -3.38
C GLY A 174 -24.12 -5.77 -4.86
N VAL A 175 -24.48 -4.72 -5.56
CA VAL A 175 -24.14 -4.50 -6.95
C VAL A 175 -23.95 -3.00 -7.21
N GLN A 176 -22.93 -2.65 -8.02
CA GLN A 176 -22.78 -1.31 -8.53
C GLN A 176 -23.90 -1.01 -9.52
N SER A 177 -24.58 0.10 -9.36
CA SER A 177 -25.58 0.60 -10.28
C SER A 177 -24.94 1.09 -11.58
N SER A 178 -25.74 1.34 -12.60
CA SER A 178 -25.22 1.89 -13.84
C SER A 178 -24.73 3.34 -13.68
N HIS A 179 -23.86 3.77 -14.59
CA HIS A 179 -23.38 5.18 -14.63
C HIS A 179 -24.50 6.18 -14.88
N SER A 180 -25.68 5.73 -15.30
CA SER A 180 -26.86 6.58 -15.51
C SER A 180 -27.63 6.91 -14.25
N HIS A 181 -27.08 6.59 -13.04
CA HIS A 181 -27.69 6.87 -11.75
C HIS A 181 -29.12 6.28 -11.62
N LYS A 182 -29.25 5.02 -12.04
CA LYS A 182 -30.50 4.23 -12.07
C LYS A 182 -30.30 2.89 -11.36
N ASN A 183 -31.41 2.22 -11.08
CA ASN A 183 -31.41 0.91 -10.45
C ASN A 183 -31.39 -0.27 -11.45
N ASP A 184 -31.00 -0.03 -12.70
CA ASP A 184 -31.08 -1.01 -13.78
C ASP A 184 -30.25 -2.30 -13.54
N PHE A 185 -29.07 -2.21 -12.90
CA PHE A 185 -28.30 -3.39 -12.55
C PHE A 185 -28.93 -4.15 -11.36
N ILE A 186 -29.52 -3.43 -10.42
CA ILE A 186 -30.27 -4.03 -9.31
C ILE A 186 -31.47 -4.79 -9.85
N ASP A 187 -32.21 -4.19 -10.77
CA ASP A 187 -33.36 -4.80 -11.44
C ASP A 187 -32.96 -6.02 -12.28
N ALA A 188 -31.80 -5.96 -12.95
CA ALA A 188 -31.27 -7.08 -13.69
C ALA A 188 -30.93 -8.28 -12.79
N VAL A 189 -30.34 -8.06 -11.61
CA VAL A 189 -30.13 -9.13 -10.62
C VAL A 189 -31.47 -9.73 -10.21
N TYR A 190 -32.48 -8.90 -9.92
CA TYR A 190 -33.82 -9.38 -9.59
C TYR A 190 -34.47 -10.21 -10.69
N GLN A 191 -34.38 -9.77 -11.93
CA GLN A 191 -34.93 -10.50 -13.09
C GLN A 191 -34.38 -11.92 -13.22
N HIS A 192 -33.09 -12.12 -12.88
CA HIS A 192 -32.43 -13.42 -13.00
C HIS A 192 -32.51 -14.28 -11.73
N THR A 193 -32.68 -13.68 -10.57
CA THR A 193 -32.58 -14.39 -9.28
C THR A 193 -33.90 -14.41 -8.52
N GLY A 194 -34.80 -13.46 -8.76
CA GLY A 194 -36.02 -13.23 -8.00
C GLY A 194 -35.79 -12.49 -6.68
N LYS A 195 -34.58 -11.92 -6.45
CA LYS A 195 -34.20 -11.16 -5.27
C LYS A 195 -33.40 -9.93 -5.65
N HIS A 196 -33.60 -8.82 -4.93
CA HIS A 196 -32.82 -7.60 -5.13
C HIS A 196 -31.59 -7.59 -4.22
N PRO A 197 -30.44 -7.07 -4.70
CA PRO A 197 -29.31 -6.78 -3.82
C PRO A 197 -29.70 -5.84 -2.68
N ALA A 198 -29.16 -6.11 -1.48
CA ALA A 198 -29.38 -5.28 -0.30
C ALA A 198 -28.67 -3.92 -0.41
N LEU A 199 -27.52 -3.88 -1.10
CA LEU A 199 -26.68 -2.69 -1.30
C LEU A 199 -26.68 -2.28 -2.77
N ALA A 200 -26.98 -1.00 -3.03
CA ALA A 200 -26.81 -0.37 -4.34
C ALA A 200 -25.60 0.59 -4.31
N GLY A 201 -24.66 0.40 -5.24
CA GLY A 201 -23.55 1.33 -5.45
C GLY A 201 -23.89 2.38 -6.49
N TYR A 202 -23.55 3.63 -6.23
CA TYR A 202 -23.63 4.77 -7.15
C TYR A 202 -22.28 5.47 -7.20
N ASP A 203 -22.07 6.33 -8.21
CA ASP A 203 -20.77 6.94 -8.45
C ASP A 203 -20.90 8.38 -8.97
N PHE A 204 -20.13 9.29 -8.39
CA PHE A 204 -20.01 10.68 -8.88
C PHE A 204 -19.01 10.83 -10.04
N LEU A 205 -18.88 9.79 -10.88
CA LEU A 205 -17.90 9.71 -11.96
C LEU A 205 -17.91 10.91 -12.91
N PHE A 206 -19.08 11.49 -13.19
CA PHE A 206 -19.23 12.59 -14.15
C PHE A 206 -19.69 13.89 -13.48
N LEU A 207 -19.21 14.15 -12.28
CA LEU A 207 -19.60 15.30 -11.47
C LEU A 207 -19.60 16.60 -12.26
N GLN A 208 -18.48 16.93 -12.90
CA GLN A 208 -18.29 18.18 -13.63
C GLN A 208 -19.21 18.34 -14.86
N PHE A 209 -19.85 17.27 -15.27
CA PHE A 209 -20.70 17.22 -16.45
C PHE A 209 -22.19 17.09 -16.08
N SER A 210 -22.53 17.21 -14.81
CA SER A 210 -23.90 17.13 -14.31
C SER A 210 -24.51 18.53 -14.09
N PRO A 211 -25.77 18.78 -14.47
CA PRO A 211 -26.60 17.95 -15.34
C PRO A 211 -26.20 18.09 -16.80
N THR A 212 -26.22 16.99 -17.53
CA THR A 212 -25.92 17.05 -18.95
C THR A 212 -27.10 17.53 -19.79
N PRO A 213 -26.82 18.11 -20.96
CA PRO A 213 -27.85 18.48 -21.90
C PRO A 213 -28.66 17.30 -22.43
N ALA A 214 -29.88 17.57 -22.81
CA ALA A 214 -30.77 16.60 -23.44
C ALA A 214 -30.10 15.92 -24.64
N GLY A 215 -30.09 14.59 -24.65
CA GLY A 215 -29.51 13.77 -25.72
C GLY A 215 -28.25 12.98 -25.33
N TRP A 216 -27.67 13.21 -24.13
CA TRP A 216 -26.53 12.45 -23.59
C TRP A 216 -27.06 11.47 -22.55
N SER A 217 -27.43 10.26 -22.98
CA SER A 217 -28.11 9.27 -22.11
C SER A 217 -27.21 8.64 -21.05
N TRP A 218 -25.91 8.86 -21.12
CA TRP A 218 -24.91 8.24 -20.25
C TRP A 218 -24.35 9.19 -19.18
N VAL A 219 -24.67 10.48 -19.23
CA VAL A 219 -24.28 11.44 -18.20
C VAL A 219 -25.48 11.76 -17.30
N GLN A 220 -25.22 11.92 -16.06
CA GLN A 220 -26.19 11.90 -14.99
C GLN A 220 -26.63 13.30 -14.58
N ASN A 221 -27.82 13.39 -14.05
CA ASN A 221 -28.24 14.53 -13.26
C ASN A 221 -28.22 14.13 -11.80
N TYR A 222 -27.19 14.47 -11.07
CA TYR A 222 -27.07 14.12 -9.65
C TYR A 222 -28.05 14.85 -8.74
N ASN A 223 -28.79 15.86 -9.25
CA ASN A 223 -29.94 16.43 -8.55
C ASN A 223 -31.16 15.47 -8.55
N ASP A 224 -31.16 14.46 -9.43
CA ASP A 224 -32.19 13.43 -9.43
C ASP A 224 -31.78 12.27 -8.51
N ILE A 225 -32.24 12.32 -7.29
CA ILE A 225 -32.01 11.29 -6.27
C ILE A 225 -33.09 10.19 -6.25
N SER A 226 -33.88 10.05 -7.32
CA SER A 226 -34.98 9.07 -7.36
C SER A 226 -34.51 7.63 -7.14
N ALA A 227 -33.39 7.22 -7.77
CA ALA A 227 -32.84 5.86 -7.66
C ALA A 227 -32.38 5.51 -6.24
N PRO A 228 -31.50 6.29 -5.56
CA PRO A 228 -31.14 6.00 -4.17
C PRO A 228 -32.33 6.13 -3.22
N LYS A 229 -33.28 7.05 -3.48
CA LYS A 229 -34.51 7.19 -2.67
C LYS A 229 -35.40 5.96 -2.79
N GLU A 230 -35.57 5.39 -3.99
CA GLU A 230 -36.29 4.14 -4.22
C GLU A 230 -35.62 2.97 -3.49
N GLN A 231 -34.29 2.85 -3.61
CA GLN A 231 -33.51 1.81 -2.93
C GLN A 231 -33.69 1.87 -1.42
N TRP A 232 -33.56 3.07 -0.82
CA TRP A 232 -33.75 3.28 0.61
C TRP A 232 -35.21 3.06 1.04
N ALA A 233 -36.18 3.53 0.24
CA ALA A 233 -37.59 3.32 0.50
C ALA A 233 -37.99 1.84 0.58
N ALA A 234 -37.29 1.00 -0.22
CA ALA A 234 -37.45 -0.44 -0.24
C ALA A 234 -36.59 -1.18 0.82
N ASN A 235 -36.03 -0.47 1.81
CA ASN A 235 -35.13 -0.95 2.85
C ASN A 235 -33.73 -1.39 2.36
N GLY A 236 -33.34 -1.06 1.14
CA GLY A 236 -31.98 -1.30 0.67
C GLY A 236 -31.01 -0.21 1.15
N LEU A 237 -29.73 -0.51 1.17
CA LEU A 237 -28.66 0.40 1.53
C LEU A 237 -28.16 1.16 0.29
N VAL A 238 -27.69 2.38 0.52
CA VAL A 238 -27.18 3.30 -0.50
C VAL A 238 -25.67 3.50 -0.28
N ASN A 239 -24.87 3.13 -1.27
CA ASN A 239 -23.44 3.34 -1.28
C ASN A 239 -23.08 4.32 -2.40
N TYR A 240 -22.24 5.29 -2.11
CA TYR A 240 -21.65 6.17 -3.11
C TYR A 240 -20.13 6.07 -3.08
N MET A 241 -19.55 6.03 -4.27
CA MET A 241 -18.12 6.21 -4.51
C MET A 241 -17.90 7.45 -5.37
N TRP A 242 -16.64 7.76 -5.60
CA TRP A 242 -16.26 8.88 -6.45
C TRP A 242 -15.03 8.56 -7.28
N HIS A 243 -15.25 8.20 -8.55
CA HIS A 243 -14.19 8.27 -9.54
C HIS A 243 -13.95 9.74 -9.87
N TRP A 244 -13.10 10.36 -9.09
CA TRP A 244 -12.88 11.80 -9.10
C TRP A 244 -12.08 12.22 -10.33
N ASN A 245 -12.78 12.61 -11.40
CA ASN A 245 -12.18 13.20 -12.58
C ASN A 245 -11.59 14.57 -12.24
N VAL A 246 -10.38 14.82 -12.72
CA VAL A 246 -9.69 16.11 -12.59
C VAL A 246 -9.26 16.58 -13.98
N PRO A 247 -9.02 17.89 -14.20
CA PRO A 247 -8.50 18.38 -15.47
C PRO A 247 -7.16 17.71 -15.82
N ASN A 248 -6.99 17.32 -17.09
CA ASN A 248 -5.72 16.74 -17.54
C ASN A 248 -4.58 17.75 -17.47
N SER A 249 -4.92 19.05 -17.61
CA SER A 249 -3.98 20.16 -17.55
C SER A 249 -4.65 21.46 -17.08
N LYS A 250 -3.84 22.47 -16.77
CA LYS A 250 -4.33 23.84 -16.47
C LYS A 250 -5.16 24.42 -17.63
N ALA A 251 -4.79 24.12 -18.88
CA ALA A 251 -5.52 24.59 -20.04
C ALA A 251 -6.92 23.98 -20.13
N ASP A 252 -7.08 22.69 -19.75
CA ASP A 252 -8.39 22.05 -19.69
C ASP A 252 -9.27 22.67 -18.61
N TRP A 253 -8.69 23.00 -17.46
CA TRP A 253 -9.37 23.75 -16.40
C TRP A 253 -9.85 25.14 -16.89
N ASP A 254 -8.97 25.90 -17.54
CA ASP A 254 -9.28 27.25 -18.04
C ASP A 254 -10.34 27.23 -19.14
N ASN A 255 -10.36 26.18 -19.96
CA ASN A 255 -11.40 25.98 -20.99
C ASN A 255 -12.76 25.62 -20.38
N GLY A 256 -12.76 25.02 -19.18
CA GLY A 256 -13.94 24.56 -18.48
C GLY A 256 -14.73 23.48 -19.22
N VAL A 257 -15.75 22.93 -18.58
CA VAL A 257 -16.63 21.91 -19.14
C VAL A 257 -17.67 22.43 -20.11
N ASN A 258 -17.74 23.75 -20.31
CA ASN A 258 -18.74 24.41 -21.16
C ASN A 258 -18.76 23.92 -22.62
N ASN A 259 -17.69 23.27 -23.07
CA ASN A 259 -17.56 22.69 -24.42
C ASN A 259 -17.73 21.17 -24.42
N TYR A 260 -18.21 20.56 -23.32
CA TYR A 260 -18.30 19.09 -23.16
C TYR A 260 -16.98 18.38 -23.50
N ASN A 261 -15.87 18.94 -23.03
CA ASN A 261 -14.54 18.39 -23.20
C ASN A 261 -14.31 17.22 -22.24
N PHE A 262 -15.01 16.12 -22.47
CA PHE A 262 -14.84 14.90 -21.67
C PHE A 262 -13.41 14.37 -21.71
N ASP A 263 -12.73 14.49 -22.84
CA ASP A 263 -11.35 14.08 -23.02
C ASP A 263 -10.36 14.95 -22.24
N GLY A 264 -10.79 16.11 -21.76
CA GLY A 264 -10.00 17.04 -20.95
C GLY A 264 -9.98 16.71 -19.46
N TYR A 265 -10.70 15.68 -19.03
CA TYR A 265 -10.81 15.28 -17.61
C TYR A 265 -10.60 13.78 -17.45
N ASN A 266 -9.85 13.38 -16.42
CA ASN A 266 -9.60 11.96 -16.16
C ASN A 266 -9.27 11.69 -14.69
N PHE A 267 -9.52 10.49 -14.22
CA PHE A 267 -9.13 10.04 -12.90
C PHE A 267 -7.88 9.13 -12.92
N TYR A 268 -7.48 8.60 -14.09
CA TYR A 268 -6.28 7.79 -14.21
C TYR A 268 -5.00 8.62 -14.18
N CYS A 269 -4.01 8.13 -13.45
CA CYS A 269 -2.71 8.77 -13.28
C CYS A 269 -1.98 9.09 -14.59
N ASP A 270 -2.05 8.20 -15.57
CA ASP A 270 -1.35 8.32 -16.84
C ASP A 270 -1.99 9.32 -17.82
N LYS A 271 -3.21 9.78 -17.52
CA LYS A 271 -4.00 10.69 -18.37
C LYS A 271 -3.99 12.14 -17.89
N THR A 272 -3.64 12.39 -16.65
CA THR A 272 -3.63 13.75 -16.10
C THR A 272 -2.28 14.16 -15.52
N SER A 273 -1.96 15.44 -15.58
CA SER A 273 -0.83 16.06 -14.88
C SER A 273 -1.20 16.64 -13.51
N PHE A 274 -2.43 16.42 -13.06
CA PHE A 274 -2.93 16.93 -11.80
C PHE A 274 -2.07 16.42 -10.62
N ASP A 275 -1.60 17.33 -9.77
CA ASP A 275 -0.72 17.01 -8.66
C ASP A 275 -1.46 17.18 -7.33
N ILE A 276 -1.63 16.10 -6.61
CA ILE A 276 -2.30 16.07 -5.29
C ILE A 276 -1.62 17.01 -4.27
N ARG A 277 -0.30 17.21 -4.37
CA ARG A 277 0.45 18.07 -3.44
C ARG A 277 0.11 19.55 -3.66
N GLU A 278 -0.08 19.94 -4.92
CA GLU A 278 -0.58 21.26 -5.28
C GLU A 278 -2.07 21.42 -4.93
N ALA A 279 -2.86 20.35 -5.11
CA ALA A 279 -4.26 20.35 -4.69
C ALA A 279 -4.44 20.57 -3.18
N LEU A 280 -3.48 20.16 -2.36
CA LEU A 280 -3.46 20.38 -0.92
C LEU A 280 -2.91 21.76 -0.51
N MET A 281 -2.46 22.56 -1.47
CA MET A 281 -1.81 23.87 -1.22
C MET A 281 -2.76 25.00 -1.64
N GLU A 282 -3.21 25.79 -0.66
CA GLU A 282 -4.03 27.00 -0.92
C GLU A 282 -3.37 27.95 -1.92
N GLY A 283 -4.17 28.54 -2.80
CA GLY A 283 -3.73 29.49 -3.81
C GLY A 283 -3.22 28.83 -5.12
N THR A 284 -3.28 27.54 -5.26
CA THR A 284 -3.06 26.84 -6.53
C THR A 284 -4.39 26.62 -7.24
N TRP A 285 -4.36 26.50 -8.56
CA TRP A 285 -5.57 26.20 -9.33
C TRP A 285 -6.10 24.78 -9.06
N GLN A 286 -5.23 23.86 -8.69
CA GLN A 286 -5.61 22.51 -8.31
C GLN A 286 -6.39 22.51 -6.98
N HIS A 287 -5.97 23.34 -6.03
CA HIS A 287 -6.71 23.53 -4.77
C HIS A 287 -8.10 24.12 -5.04
N ASP A 288 -8.16 25.19 -5.83
CA ASP A 288 -9.44 25.82 -6.18
C ASP A 288 -10.38 24.83 -6.89
N PHE A 289 -9.82 23.96 -7.75
CA PHE A 289 -10.58 22.91 -8.42
C PHE A 289 -11.18 21.90 -7.44
N ILE A 290 -10.35 21.30 -6.56
CA ILE A 290 -10.86 20.28 -5.63
C ILE A 290 -11.87 20.87 -4.64
N MET A 291 -11.66 22.09 -4.16
CA MET A 291 -12.60 22.73 -3.24
C MET A 291 -13.97 22.99 -3.89
N LYS A 292 -13.99 23.38 -5.17
CA LYS A 292 -15.23 23.51 -5.93
C LYS A 292 -15.96 22.16 -6.09
N ASP A 293 -15.22 21.12 -6.44
CA ASP A 293 -15.80 19.79 -6.61
C ASP A 293 -16.34 19.23 -5.28
N ILE A 294 -15.64 19.46 -4.16
CA ILE A 294 -16.10 19.07 -2.83
C ILE A 294 -17.40 19.80 -2.47
N GLU A 295 -17.50 21.12 -2.76
CA GLU A 295 -18.73 21.89 -2.57
C GLU A 295 -19.91 21.28 -3.37
N GLU A 296 -19.64 20.91 -4.63
CA GLU A 296 -20.68 20.34 -5.50
C GLU A 296 -21.13 18.95 -5.00
N VAL A 297 -20.21 18.07 -4.63
CA VAL A 297 -20.53 16.76 -4.05
C VAL A 297 -21.29 16.92 -2.73
N ALA A 298 -20.85 17.86 -1.88
CA ALA A 298 -21.56 18.15 -0.64
C ALA A 298 -23.02 18.54 -0.89
N GLY A 299 -23.28 19.35 -1.92
CA GLY A 299 -24.64 19.70 -2.33
C GLY A 299 -25.49 18.47 -2.71
N TYR A 300 -24.92 17.53 -3.47
CA TYR A 300 -25.65 16.29 -3.82
C TYR A 300 -25.85 15.34 -2.63
N LEU A 301 -24.87 15.23 -1.75
CA LEU A 301 -24.98 14.44 -0.53
C LEU A 301 -26.00 15.05 0.45
N GLN A 302 -26.13 16.39 0.47
CA GLN A 302 -27.15 17.10 1.26
C GLN A 302 -28.56 16.75 0.81
N LEU A 303 -28.82 16.60 -0.50
CA LEU A 303 -30.14 16.16 -0.99
C LEU A 303 -30.55 14.80 -0.42
N LEU A 304 -29.58 13.90 -0.22
CA LEU A 304 -29.82 12.60 0.39
C LEU A 304 -30.06 12.73 1.89
N GLU A 305 -29.31 13.59 2.57
CA GLU A 305 -29.50 13.87 4.00
C GLU A 305 -30.86 14.47 4.28
N ASP A 306 -31.31 15.43 3.48
CA ASP A 306 -32.63 16.07 3.60
C ASP A 306 -33.79 15.06 3.52
N GLU A 307 -33.56 13.93 2.83
CA GLU A 307 -34.51 12.80 2.75
C GLU A 307 -34.23 11.69 3.79
N ASN A 308 -33.34 11.93 4.75
CA ASN A 308 -32.91 10.98 5.77
C ASN A 308 -32.36 9.67 5.18
N ILE A 309 -31.61 9.77 4.07
CA ILE A 309 -30.95 8.65 3.41
C ILE A 309 -29.50 8.58 3.90
N PRO A 310 -29.12 7.57 4.68
CA PRO A 310 -27.71 7.36 5.05
C PRO A 310 -26.92 6.85 3.87
N VAL A 311 -25.69 7.32 3.74
CA VAL A 311 -24.79 7.00 2.63
C VAL A 311 -23.58 6.27 3.15
N ILE A 312 -23.36 5.06 2.67
CA ILE A 312 -22.07 4.37 2.77
C ILE A 312 -21.13 5.06 1.77
N TRP A 313 -20.27 5.94 2.30
CA TRP A 313 -19.43 6.84 1.52
C TRP A 313 -18.03 6.28 1.33
N ARG A 314 -17.63 6.01 0.08
CA ARG A 314 -16.39 5.35 -0.30
C ARG A 314 -15.56 6.19 -1.28
N PRO A 315 -15.04 7.35 -0.86
CA PRO A 315 -14.17 8.18 -1.70
C PRO A 315 -12.74 7.63 -1.76
N LEU A 316 -11.95 8.12 -2.71
CA LEU A 316 -10.51 7.87 -2.84
C LEU A 316 -10.14 6.38 -2.74
N HIS A 317 -10.99 5.51 -3.30
CA HIS A 317 -10.79 4.07 -3.30
C HIS A 317 -9.55 3.68 -4.12
N GLU A 318 -9.01 2.49 -3.87
CA GLU A 318 -7.85 1.94 -4.57
C GLU A 318 -6.62 2.89 -4.62
N ALA A 319 -6.44 3.71 -3.60
CA ALA A 319 -5.40 4.74 -3.58
C ALA A 319 -3.98 4.16 -3.77
N ALA A 320 -3.72 2.98 -3.19
CA ALA A 320 -2.46 2.26 -3.31
C ALA A 320 -2.33 1.44 -4.60
N GLY A 321 -3.38 1.42 -5.43
CA GLY A 321 -3.48 0.56 -6.62
C GLY A 321 -2.26 0.65 -7.52
N ASN A 322 -1.56 -0.48 -7.70
CA ASN A 322 -0.31 -0.64 -8.40
C ASN A 322 0.89 0.16 -7.86
N TYR A 323 0.69 1.17 -7.02
CA TYR A 323 1.79 1.99 -6.47
C TYR A 323 2.76 1.15 -5.65
N ASN A 324 2.26 0.29 -4.79
CA ASN A 324 3.07 -0.53 -3.89
C ASN A 324 4.02 -1.48 -4.63
N LEU A 325 3.67 -1.90 -5.86
CA LEU A 325 4.51 -2.77 -6.68
C LEU A 325 5.37 -2.00 -7.70
N TYR A 326 4.86 -0.90 -8.25
CA TYR A 326 5.46 -0.24 -9.41
C TYR A 326 5.84 1.22 -9.15
N GLY A 327 5.57 1.75 -7.95
CA GLY A 327 5.86 3.13 -7.58
C GLY A 327 4.97 4.15 -8.32
N PRO A 328 5.39 5.44 -8.34
CA PRO A 328 4.59 6.53 -8.88
C PRO A 328 4.13 6.36 -10.35
N ASN A 329 4.97 5.71 -11.16
CA ASN A 329 4.66 5.49 -12.57
C ASN A 329 3.63 4.37 -12.82
N GLY A 330 3.37 3.54 -11.82
CA GLY A 330 2.39 2.48 -11.87
C GLY A 330 1.09 2.80 -11.10
N ALA A 331 1.03 3.94 -10.42
CA ALA A 331 -0.16 4.33 -9.67
C ALA A 331 -1.41 4.33 -10.56
N TRP A 332 -2.52 3.80 -10.01
CA TRP A 332 -3.77 3.63 -10.75
C TRP A 332 -4.48 4.99 -10.94
N PHE A 333 -4.79 5.66 -9.83
CA PHE A 333 -5.53 6.92 -9.79
C PHE A 333 -4.63 8.09 -9.38
N TRP A 334 -5.02 9.32 -9.79
CA TRP A 334 -4.21 10.53 -9.52
C TRP A 334 -3.99 10.77 -8.02
N TRP A 335 -4.95 10.41 -7.16
CA TRP A 335 -4.81 10.57 -5.71
C TRP A 335 -3.80 9.62 -5.07
N GLY A 336 -3.38 8.56 -5.78
CA GLY A 336 -2.33 7.63 -5.35
C GLY A 336 -0.92 7.95 -5.87
N ARG A 337 -0.80 8.79 -6.93
CA ARG A 337 0.47 9.02 -7.66
C ARG A 337 1.65 9.40 -6.78
N HIS A 338 1.44 10.20 -5.75
CA HIS A 338 2.51 10.75 -4.92
C HIS A 338 2.67 10.02 -3.58
N GLY A 339 2.12 8.80 -3.47
CA GLY A 339 2.25 7.95 -2.31
C GLY A 339 1.25 8.25 -1.20
N ALA A 340 1.43 7.55 -0.10
CA ALA A 340 0.44 7.47 0.97
C ALA A 340 0.19 8.81 1.70
N GLU A 341 1.23 9.58 2.00
CA GLU A 341 1.07 10.79 2.81
C GLU A 341 0.17 11.86 2.20
N PRO A 342 0.36 12.29 0.93
CA PRO A 342 -0.58 13.23 0.30
C PRO A 342 -2.01 12.67 0.21
N CYS A 343 -2.15 11.37 -0.07
CA CYS A 343 -3.45 10.72 -0.14
C CYS A 343 -4.18 10.76 1.21
N LYS A 344 -3.49 10.46 2.31
CA LYS A 344 -4.05 10.57 3.67
C LYS A 344 -4.45 12.01 4.03
N GLN A 345 -3.66 13.00 3.58
CA GLN A 345 -4.01 14.40 3.78
C GLN A 345 -5.25 14.80 2.99
N LEU A 346 -5.39 14.33 1.75
CA LEU A 346 -6.61 14.56 0.95
C LEU A 346 -7.84 13.90 1.59
N TRP A 347 -7.70 12.69 2.14
CA TRP A 347 -8.77 12.03 2.88
C TRP A 347 -9.24 12.88 4.07
N LYS A 348 -8.29 13.40 4.86
CA LYS A 348 -8.59 14.24 6.03
C LYS A 348 -9.23 15.56 5.63
N LEU A 349 -8.75 16.18 4.55
CA LEU A 349 -9.37 17.39 3.98
C LEU A 349 -10.83 17.11 3.59
N LEU A 350 -11.06 16.01 2.87
CA LEU A 350 -12.40 15.62 2.42
C LEU A 350 -13.34 15.35 3.60
N TYR A 351 -12.84 14.64 4.63
CA TYR A 351 -13.60 14.42 5.87
C TYR A 351 -13.93 15.74 6.57
N ASP A 352 -12.95 16.61 6.75
CA ASP A 352 -13.14 17.90 7.42
C ASP A 352 -14.16 18.76 6.67
N GLN A 353 -14.06 18.85 5.36
CA GLN A 353 -14.99 19.61 4.55
C GLN A 353 -16.41 19.04 4.65
N LEU A 354 -16.61 17.77 4.37
CA LEU A 354 -17.96 17.19 4.33
C LEU A 354 -18.63 17.15 5.71
N VAL A 355 -17.88 16.78 6.77
CA VAL A 355 -18.46 16.60 8.11
C VAL A 355 -18.47 17.91 8.91
N ASN A 356 -17.35 18.67 8.92
CA ASN A 356 -17.23 19.81 9.83
C ASN A 356 -17.67 21.13 9.17
N VAL A 357 -17.37 21.33 7.87
CA VAL A 357 -17.72 22.56 7.16
C VAL A 357 -19.14 22.51 6.61
N TYR A 358 -19.47 21.45 5.83
CA TYR A 358 -20.80 21.28 5.24
C TYR A 358 -21.81 20.64 6.21
N GLY A 359 -21.33 19.99 7.27
CA GLY A 359 -22.20 19.48 8.36
C GLY A 359 -22.97 18.22 8.00
N LEU A 360 -22.49 17.42 7.05
CA LEU A 360 -23.15 16.20 6.63
C LEU A 360 -23.05 15.11 7.70
N ASP A 361 -24.20 14.74 8.25
CA ASP A 361 -24.30 13.78 9.35
C ASP A 361 -24.79 12.39 8.90
N ASN A 362 -25.11 12.22 7.62
CA ASN A 362 -25.63 10.97 7.04
C ASN A 362 -24.57 10.02 6.49
N LEU A 363 -23.26 10.34 6.60
CA LEU A 363 -22.18 9.59 5.97
C LEU A 363 -21.60 8.50 6.89
N ILE A 364 -21.42 7.29 6.35
CA ILE A 364 -20.67 6.17 6.93
C ILE A 364 -19.40 5.99 6.11
N TRP A 365 -18.24 6.28 6.67
CA TRP A 365 -16.98 6.40 5.94
C TRP A 365 -16.32 5.04 5.72
N VAL A 366 -16.16 4.66 4.45
CA VAL A 366 -15.52 3.42 4.02
C VAL A 366 -14.20 3.70 3.33
N TRP A 367 -13.11 3.32 3.95
CA TRP A 367 -11.81 3.36 3.33
C TRP A 367 -11.52 2.06 2.60
N THR A 368 -11.18 2.15 1.32
CA THR A 368 -10.86 1.00 0.47
C THR A 368 -9.41 1.06 0.04
N VAL A 369 -8.70 -0.02 0.32
CA VAL A 369 -7.29 -0.16 -0.01
C VAL A 369 -7.09 -0.74 -1.42
N ASP A 370 -5.89 -1.06 -1.71
CA ASP A 370 -5.38 -1.62 -2.94
C ASP A 370 -6.17 -2.85 -3.45
N VAL A 371 -6.26 -2.94 -4.75
CA VAL A 371 -6.72 -4.11 -5.51
C VAL A 371 -5.58 -5.07 -5.83
N THR A 372 -4.33 -4.65 -5.63
CA THR A 372 -3.14 -5.38 -6.05
C THR A 372 -2.80 -6.52 -5.08
N ALA A 373 -2.96 -7.76 -5.52
CA ALA A 373 -2.59 -8.92 -4.72
C ALA A 373 -1.08 -8.92 -4.37
N GLY A 374 -0.78 -9.24 -3.11
CA GLY A 374 0.60 -9.32 -2.61
C GLY A 374 1.12 -8.07 -1.92
N ALA A 375 0.31 -7.02 -1.81
CA ALA A 375 0.65 -5.77 -1.12
C ALA A 375 -0.03 -5.60 0.26
N GLU A 376 -0.56 -6.68 0.82
CA GLU A 376 -1.38 -6.65 2.04
C GLU A 376 -0.61 -6.18 3.28
N ASP A 377 0.69 -6.35 3.33
CA ASP A 377 1.57 -5.87 4.38
C ASP A 377 1.79 -4.34 4.36
N GLN A 378 1.41 -3.68 3.26
CA GLN A 378 1.56 -2.24 3.06
C GLN A 378 0.24 -1.48 3.26
N TYR A 379 -0.87 -2.14 3.56
CA TYR A 379 -2.18 -1.49 3.75
C TYR A 379 -2.13 -0.38 4.79
N LEU A 380 -1.46 -0.61 5.91
CA LEU A 380 -1.36 0.35 7.02
C LEU A 380 -0.70 1.67 6.60
N ASP A 381 0.21 1.66 5.64
CA ASP A 381 0.92 2.87 5.19
C ASP A 381 -0.06 3.91 4.63
N TRP A 382 -1.14 3.45 3.99
CA TRP A 382 -2.15 4.29 3.34
C TRP A 382 -3.34 4.63 4.24
N TYR A 383 -3.47 3.99 5.39
CA TYR A 383 -4.61 4.16 6.28
C TYR A 383 -4.62 5.55 6.93
N PRO A 384 -5.70 6.36 6.77
CA PRO A 384 -5.72 7.75 7.24
C PRO A 384 -5.86 7.90 8.75
N GLY A 385 -6.25 6.84 9.46
CA GLY A 385 -6.43 6.79 10.91
C GLY A 385 -7.83 6.38 11.35
N ASP A 386 -7.91 5.82 12.55
CA ASP A 386 -9.15 5.27 13.11
C ASP A 386 -10.25 6.34 13.30
N GLU A 387 -9.87 7.59 13.48
CA GLU A 387 -10.76 8.71 13.69
C GLU A 387 -11.46 9.22 12.42
N TYR A 388 -11.06 8.73 11.24
CA TYR A 388 -11.60 9.16 9.95
C TYR A 388 -12.32 8.06 9.18
N VAL A 389 -12.39 6.84 9.73
CA VAL A 389 -12.88 5.66 9.01
C VAL A 389 -13.81 4.85 9.91
N ASP A 390 -14.98 4.48 9.40
CA ASP A 390 -15.92 3.59 10.07
C ASP A 390 -15.71 2.13 9.69
N ILE A 391 -15.51 1.86 8.41
CA ILE A 391 -15.42 0.54 7.80
C ILE A 391 -14.19 0.50 6.88
N VAL A 392 -13.46 -0.61 6.88
CA VAL A 392 -12.37 -0.83 5.94
C VAL A 392 -12.75 -1.89 4.91
N GLY A 393 -12.34 -1.69 3.66
CA GLY A 393 -12.68 -2.56 2.57
C GLY A 393 -11.50 -2.86 1.65
N VAL A 394 -11.73 -3.82 0.77
CA VAL A 394 -10.80 -4.19 -0.30
C VAL A 394 -11.56 -4.45 -1.58
N ASP A 395 -10.99 -4.07 -2.71
CA ASP A 395 -11.49 -4.39 -4.04
C ASP A 395 -10.76 -5.64 -4.54
N ILE A 396 -11.52 -6.67 -4.95
CA ILE A 396 -10.97 -7.99 -5.28
C ILE A 396 -11.37 -8.41 -6.67
N TYR A 397 -10.40 -8.42 -7.58
CA TYR A 397 -10.56 -8.89 -8.95
C TYR A 397 -9.75 -10.17 -9.16
N ALA A 398 -10.19 -11.28 -8.52
CA ALA A 398 -9.55 -12.58 -8.59
C ALA A 398 -10.32 -13.54 -9.52
N PRO A 399 -9.61 -14.47 -10.19
CA PRO A 399 -10.23 -15.41 -11.14
C PRO A 399 -10.90 -16.63 -10.47
N ASP A 400 -11.31 -16.48 -9.20
CA ASP A 400 -11.91 -17.54 -8.40
C ASP A 400 -12.99 -16.98 -7.45
N THR A 401 -13.70 -17.87 -6.74
CA THR A 401 -14.73 -17.57 -5.75
C THR A 401 -14.32 -17.96 -4.33
N GLU A 402 -13.03 -18.04 -4.05
CA GLU A 402 -12.52 -18.42 -2.73
C GLU A 402 -12.78 -17.34 -1.66
N ALA A 403 -12.65 -17.72 -0.39
CA ALA A 403 -13.04 -16.89 0.76
C ALA A 403 -12.22 -15.60 0.96
N LYS A 404 -11.05 -15.45 0.28
CA LYS A 404 -10.16 -14.26 0.39
C LYS A 404 -9.65 -14.00 1.83
N THR A 405 -9.32 -15.06 2.52
CA THR A 405 -8.94 -15.02 3.95
C THR A 405 -7.69 -14.17 4.20
N ARG A 406 -6.73 -14.15 3.26
CA ARG A 406 -5.52 -13.34 3.38
C ARG A 406 -5.86 -11.85 3.43
N GLN A 407 -6.66 -11.38 2.48
CA GLN A 407 -7.09 -9.97 2.42
C GLN A 407 -7.96 -9.62 3.62
N TYR A 408 -8.87 -10.51 4.02
CA TYR A 408 -9.69 -10.34 5.21
C TYR A 408 -8.83 -10.12 6.45
N GLN A 409 -7.88 -11.04 6.72
CA GLN A 409 -7.06 -10.99 7.91
C GLN A 409 -6.14 -9.77 7.92
N ALA A 410 -5.62 -9.36 6.75
CA ALA A 410 -4.79 -8.17 6.63
C ALA A 410 -5.54 -6.89 7.05
N LEU A 411 -6.81 -6.74 6.65
CA LEU A 411 -7.66 -5.62 7.09
C LEU A 411 -7.97 -5.67 8.59
N VAL A 412 -8.25 -6.86 9.11
CA VAL A 412 -8.52 -7.05 10.55
C VAL A 412 -7.27 -6.70 11.36
N ASP A 413 -6.10 -7.19 10.96
CA ASP A 413 -4.84 -6.95 11.67
C ASP A 413 -4.43 -5.48 11.62
N MET A 414 -4.55 -4.84 10.45
CA MET A 414 -4.25 -3.43 10.26
C MET A 414 -5.02 -2.53 11.25
N THR A 415 -6.29 -2.85 11.50
CA THR A 415 -7.16 -2.10 12.41
C THR A 415 -7.23 -2.69 13.81
N LYS A 416 -6.44 -3.73 14.11
CA LYS A 416 -6.50 -4.49 15.37
C LYS A 416 -7.93 -4.96 15.68
N GLY A 417 -8.68 -5.32 14.65
CA GLY A 417 -10.07 -5.75 14.72
C GLY A 417 -11.10 -4.67 15.06
N LYS A 418 -10.72 -3.40 15.08
CA LYS A 418 -11.59 -2.31 15.55
C LYS A 418 -12.52 -1.73 14.49
N LYS A 419 -12.44 -2.16 13.25
CA LYS A 419 -13.32 -1.73 12.16
C LYS A 419 -14.04 -2.92 11.56
N LEU A 420 -15.28 -2.71 11.10
CA LEU A 420 -15.95 -3.66 10.21
C LEU A 420 -15.13 -3.80 8.91
N VAL A 421 -15.21 -4.97 8.30
CA VAL A 421 -14.49 -5.27 7.06
C VAL A 421 -15.44 -5.67 5.95
N THR A 422 -15.11 -5.32 4.70
CA THR A 422 -15.99 -5.59 3.56
C THR A 422 -15.22 -5.88 2.27
N VAL A 423 -15.85 -6.60 1.36
CA VAL A 423 -15.48 -6.64 -0.05
C VAL A 423 -16.18 -5.46 -0.72
N SER A 424 -15.45 -4.33 -0.87
CA SER A 424 -16.02 -3.08 -1.38
C SER A 424 -16.38 -3.17 -2.85
N GLU A 425 -15.55 -3.90 -3.62
CA GLU A 425 -15.83 -4.31 -4.99
C GLU A 425 -15.34 -5.72 -5.27
N CYS A 426 -15.96 -6.40 -6.20
CA CYS A 426 -15.41 -7.64 -6.72
C CYS A 426 -15.81 -7.89 -8.20
N GLY A 427 -14.91 -8.55 -8.90
CA GLY A 427 -15.22 -9.13 -10.20
C GLY A 427 -16.05 -10.40 -10.03
N ASN A 428 -15.49 -11.43 -9.40
CA ASN A 428 -16.22 -12.63 -9.01
C ASN A 428 -16.66 -12.56 -7.55
N ILE A 429 -17.89 -12.98 -7.26
CA ILE A 429 -18.41 -12.99 -5.89
C ILE A 429 -17.66 -14.07 -5.09
N PRO A 430 -17.01 -13.75 -3.97
CA PRO A 430 -16.52 -14.76 -3.04
C PRO A 430 -17.70 -15.60 -2.52
N ASP A 431 -17.55 -16.93 -2.54
CA ASP A 431 -18.62 -17.85 -2.12
C ASP A 431 -18.97 -17.61 -0.64
N PRO A 432 -20.23 -17.21 -0.32
CA PRO A 432 -20.60 -16.84 1.04
C PRO A 432 -20.43 -17.97 2.05
N SER A 433 -20.77 -19.21 1.65
CA SER A 433 -20.60 -20.38 2.49
C SER A 433 -19.12 -20.69 2.75
N LYS A 434 -18.23 -20.52 1.77
CA LYS A 434 -16.77 -20.64 1.98
C LYS A 434 -16.25 -19.54 2.89
N CYS A 435 -16.71 -18.29 2.73
CA CYS A 435 -16.34 -17.17 3.58
C CYS A 435 -16.70 -17.46 5.05
N MET A 436 -17.92 -17.92 5.30
CA MET A 436 -18.38 -18.27 6.65
C MET A 436 -17.60 -19.44 7.25
N ALA A 437 -17.33 -20.48 6.46
CA ALA A 437 -16.54 -21.64 6.89
C ALA A 437 -15.09 -21.26 7.23
N ALA A 438 -14.53 -20.28 6.54
CA ALA A 438 -13.20 -19.71 6.82
C ALA A 438 -13.16 -18.72 8.01
N GLY A 439 -14.33 -18.36 8.56
CA GLY A 439 -14.43 -17.36 9.64
C GLY A 439 -14.34 -15.91 9.16
N ASN A 440 -14.42 -15.66 7.87
CA ASN A 440 -14.38 -14.31 7.30
C ASN A 440 -15.74 -13.62 7.47
N LYS A 441 -15.74 -12.54 8.23
CA LYS A 441 -16.96 -11.80 8.61
C LYS A 441 -17.15 -10.58 7.70
N TRP A 442 -17.16 -10.79 6.39
CA TRP A 442 -17.40 -9.74 5.41
C TRP A 442 -18.78 -9.11 5.60
N SER A 443 -18.85 -7.78 5.75
CA SER A 443 -20.13 -7.06 5.94
C SER A 443 -21.01 -7.11 4.70
N TRP A 444 -20.39 -6.96 3.53
CA TRP A 444 -21.04 -7.12 2.21
C TRP A 444 -20.04 -7.54 1.15
N PHE A 445 -20.54 -7.95 0.02
CA PHE A 445 -19.84 -7.96 -1.26
C PHE A 445 -20.58 -7.04 -2.24
N MET A 446 -19.87 -6.34 -3.11
CA MET A 446 -20.45 -5.52 -4.16
C MET A 446 -19.82 -5.88 -5.50
N VAL A 447 -20.63 -6.40 -6.42
CA VAL A 447 -20.16 -6.75 -7.76
C VAL A 447 -20.10 -5.52 -8.64
N TRP A 448 -19.00 -5.39 -9.38
CA TRP A 448 -18.88 -4.42 -10.46
C TRP A 448 -19.35 -5.06 -11.77
N PRO A 449 -20.59 -4.83 -12.24
CA PRO A 449 -21.10 -5.40 -13.47
C PRO A 449 -20.62 -4.59 -14.68
N ASN A 450 -20.80 -5.18 -15.88
CA ASN A 450 -20.54 -4.50 -17.14
C ASN A 450 -21.79 -4.49 -18.03
N ALA A 451 -21.77 -3.64 -19.06
CA ALA A 451 -22.70 -3.71 -20.17
C ALA A 451 -21.94 -4.11 -21.45
N ASP A 452 -22.60 -4.87 -22.33
CA ASP A 452 -22.05 -5.16 -23.66
C ASP A 452 -22.12 -3.94 -24.59
N SER A 453 -21.55 -4.06 -25.78
CA SER A 453 -21.56 -2.97 -26.80
C SER A 453 -22.96 -2.54 -27.26
N ASN A 454 -23.99 -3.32 -26.94
CA ASN A 454 -25.40 -3.03 -27.25
C ASN A 454 -26.16 -2.47 -26.04
N GLY A 455 -25.47 -2.28 -24.89
CA GLY A 455 -26.05 -1.80 -23.66
C GLY A 455 -26.79 -2.86 -22.86
N ASN A 456 -26.66 -4.17 -23.21
CA ASN A 456 -27.22 -5.24 -22.39
C ASN A 456 -26.37 -5.40 -21.11
N ILE A 457 -27.03 -5.48 -19.98
CA ILE A 457 -26.38 -5.64 -18.67
C ILE A 457 -25.78 -7.04 -18.57
N LEU A 458 -24.47 -7.06 -18.40
CA LEU A 458 -23.73 -8.28 -18.09
C LEU A 458 -23.49 -8.28 -16.58
N LEU A 459 -24.21 -9.14 -15.86
CA LEU A 459 -23.98 -9.36 -14.43
C LEU A 459 -22.63 -10.06 -14.17
N THR A 460 -21.89 -10.35 -15.22
CA THR A 460 -20.52 -10.83 -15.22
C THR A 460 -19.65 -9.76 -15.86
N PRO A 461 -18.47 -9.45 -15.32
CA PRO A 461 -17.51 -8.57 -16.00
C PRO A 461 -17.19 -9.12 -17.41
N SER A 462 -16.96 -8.22 -18.35
CA SER A 462 -16.63 -8.58 -19.75
C SER A 462 -15.23 -9.18 -19.91
N ASP A 463 -14.38 -9.10 -18.90
CA ASP A 463 -13.07 -9.73 -18.88
C ASP A 463 -13.20 -11.24 -18.66
N ASN A 464 -12.55 -12.02 -19.52
CA ASN A 464 -12.55 -13.49 -19.49
C ASN A 464 -12.04 -14.08 -18.16
N ASN A 465 -11.36 -13.30 -17.32
CA ASN A 465 -10.85 -13.74 -16.02
C ASN A 465 -11.89 -13.62 -14.89
N PHE A 466 -13.00 -12.90 -15.09
CA PHE A 466 -14.00 -12.60 -14.06
C PHE A 466 -15.40 -13.08 -14.46
N ASN A 467 -15.50 -14.19 -15.15
CA ASN A 467 -16.74 -14.69 -15.76
C ASN A 467 -17.48 -15.74 -14.92
N LEU A 468 -17.14 -15.88 -13.64
CA LEU A 468 -17.75 -16.91 -12.79
C LEU A 468 -19.12 -16.51 -12.24
N ASN A 469 -19.50 -15.24 -12.29
CA ASN A 469 -20.82 -14.74 -11.85
C ASN A 469 -21.91 -15.06 -12.89
N THR A 470 -22.03 -16.31 -13.29
CA THR A 470 -23.14 -16.73 -14.16
C THR A 470 -24.50 -16.47 -13.48
N TYR A 471 -25.58 -16.41 -14.25
CA TYR A 471 -26.92 -16.29 -13.67
C TYR A 471 -27.25 -17.40 -12.68
N ALA A 472 -26.75 -18.62 -12.94
CA ALA A 472 -26.90 -19.75 -12.02
C ALA A 472 -26.15 -19.49 -10.70
N TYR A 473 -24.92 -18.95 -10.78
CA TYR A 473 -24.14 -18.62 -9.58
C TYR A 473 -24.75 -17.45 -8.80
N TRP A 474 -25.19 -16.39 -9.50
CA TRP A 474 -25.96 -15.32 -8.85
C TRP A 474 -27.16 -15.87 -8.11
N LYS A 475 -27.95 -16.74 -8.73
CA LYS A 475 -29.12 -17.36 -8.09
C LYS A 475 -28.73 -18.21 -6.88
N GLN A 476 -27.63 -18.95 -6.95
CA GLN A 476 -27.08 -19.70 -5.83
C GLN A 476 -26.72 -18.76 -4.68
N VAL A 477 -25.91 -17.73 -4.94
CA VAL A 477 -25.47 -16.76 -3.94
C VAL A 477 -26.65 -16.02 -3.29
N MET A 478 -27.60 -15.51 -4.09
CA MET A 478 -28.77 -14.80 -3.58
C MET A 478 -29.73 -15.70 -2.77
N SER A 479 -29.57 -17.02 -2.87
CA SER A 479 -30.35 -18.03 -2.12
C SER A 479 -29.55 -18.64 -0.96
N ASP A 480 -28.27 -18.24 -0.80
CA ASP A 480 -27.42 -18.76 0.27
C ASP A 480 -27.93 -18.27 1.64
N PRO A 481 -28.04 -19.14 2.67
CA PRO A 481 -28.57 -18.79 3.99
C PRO A 481 -27.74 -17.74 4.73
N TYR A 482 -26.49 -17.54 4.31
CA TYR A 482 -25.59 -16.52 4.87
C TYR A 482 -25.69 -15.16 4.17
N VAL A 483 -26.53 -15.03 3.13
CA VAL A 483 -26.70 -13.78 2.38
C VAL A 483 -27.98 -13.07 2.82
N ILE A 484 -27.88 -11.76 3.01
CA ILE A 484 -29.02 -10.84 3.21
C ILE A 484 -29.25 -10.12 1.89
N ASN A 485 -30.46 -10.25 1.37
CA ASN A 485 -30.95 -9.51 0.22
C ASN A 485 -31.89 -8.39 0.68
N ARG A 486 -32.28 -7.49 -0.22
CA ARG A 486 -33.15 -6.37 0.12
C ARG A 486 -34.47 -6.79 0.77
N GLU A 487 -35.05 -7.90 0.32
CA GLU A 487 -36.28 -8.49 0.87
C GLU A 487 -36.12 -8.97 2.33
N ASP A 488 -34.87 -9.26 2.75
CA ASP A 488 -34.56 -9.76 4.09
C ASP A 488 -34.20 -8.63 5.05
N MET A 489 -34.12 -7.37 4.56
CA MET A 489 -33.70 -6.21 5.34
C MET A 489 -34.82 -5.70 6.25
N PRO A 490 -34.52 -5.39 7.53
CA PRO A 490 -35.47 -4.67 8.36
C PRO A 490 -35.58 -3.20 7.94
N SER A 491 -36.62 -2.50 8.43
CA SER A 491 -36.58 -1.05 8.31
C SER A 491 -35.56 -0.45 9.26
N LEU A 492 -34.64 0.35 8.70
CA LEU A 492 -33.57 1.06 9.44
C LEU A 492 -33.84 2.58 9.55
N LYS A 493 -35.05 3.00 9.20
CA LYS A 493 -35.54 4.39 9.23
C LYS A 493 -35.85 4.89 10.63
#